data_615a5d3593b5650780e50f4f2c552bd4
#
_entry.id   615a5d3593b5650780e50f4f2c552bd4
#
_cell.length_a   1.000
_cell.length_b   1.000
_cell.length_c   1.000
_cell.angle_alpha   90.00
_cell.angle_beta   90.00
_cell.angle_gamma   90.00
#
_symmetry.space_group_name_H-M   'P 1'
#
loop_
_entity.id
_entity.type
_entity.pdbx_description
1 polymer ?
#
loop_
_entity_poly.entity_id
_entity_poly.type
_entity_poly.pdbx_seq_one_letter_code
_entity_poly.pdbx_strand_id
1 'polypeptide(L)'
;MPALIFDCDGVLADTERYGHLPAFNATFAAVGLPVRWSDEEYARRLLIGGGKERMASMLTPEFVAANHLPADHEGQRQMLADWHRQKTAAYTAMVASGAMPGRPGIARIVEEAAAAGWQLAVASTSAEASVLAVLEHAVGAERAADFAVFAGDVVSAKKPDPAIYELAVDRLGVPRDQAVAVEDSANGLRAALGAGLACVVTVSTYTADEDFTGAALVVSSLGDPGGDPASALADPFDLRPGEAVRLEDLSRLLDRASAAPPIRPAAGTATSTETSTEISTEETR
;
A
#
# COMPACT_ATOMS: atom_id res chain seq x y z
N MET A 1 20.90 -13.97 -3.85
CA MET A 1 19.70 -14.57 -3.20
C MET A 1 18.52 -13.68 -3.56
N PRO A 2 17.39 -14.24 -3.97
CA PRO A 2 16.19 -13.44 -4.26
C PRO A 2 15.62 -12.75 -3.02
N ALA A 3 14.73 -11.78 -3.24
CA ALA A 3 14.03 -11.09 -2.18
C ALA A 3 12.50 -11.10 -2.41
N LEU A 4 11.76 -11.16 -1.31
CA LEU A 4 10.32 -10.99 -1.28
C LEU A 4 10.01 -9.75 -0.43
N ILE A 5 9.41 -8.74 -1.08
CA ILE A 5 9.18 -7.42 -0.49
C ILE A 5 7.67 -7.19 -0.43
N PHE A 6 7.13 -7.13 0.77
CA PHE A 6 5.69 -6.92 0.99
C PHE A 6 5.36 -5.44 1.22
N ASP A 7 4.23 -4.98 0.68
CA ASP A 7 3.54 -3.89 1.35
C ASP A 7 2.95 -4.37 2.68
N CYS A 8 2.48 -3.46 3.50
CA CYS A 8 1.90 -3.77 4.80
C CYS A 8 0.37 -3.78 4.75
N ASP A 9 -0.20 -2.60 4.44
CA ASP A 9 -1.64 -2.37 4.54
C ASP A 9 -2.37 -3.01 3.36
N GLY A 10 -3.32 -3.91 3.65
CA GLY A 10 -4.01 -4.66 2.61
C GLY A 10 -3.25 -5.90 2.09
N VAL A 11 -1.96 -6.05 2.43
CA VAL A 11 -1.13 -7.21 2.06
C VAL A 11 -0.88 -8.14 3.25
N LEU A 12 -0.23 -7.68 4.31
CA LEU A 12 0.03 -8.51 5.50
C LEU A 12 -1.25 -8.78 6.29
N ALA A 13 -2.12 -7.77 6.37
CA ALA A 13 -3.45 -7.85 6.98
C ALA A 13 -4.40 -6.88 6.26
N ASP A 14 -5.72 -7.11 6.32
CA ASP A 14 -6.72 -6.16 5.81
C ASP A 14 -6.91 -5.01 6.81
N THR A 15 -5.85 -4.20 6.93
CA THR A 15 -5.69 -3.16 7.93
C THR A 15 -6.61 -1.96 7.68
N GLU A 16 -6.98 -1.69 6.43
CA GLU A 16 -7.86 -0.57 6.10
C GLU A 16 -9.27 -0.78 6.68
N ARG A 17 -9.84 -1.96 6.50
CA ARG A 17 -11.19 -2.28 6.97
C ARG A 17 -11.24 -2.55 8.47
N TYR A 18 -10.35 -3.37 8.99
CA TYR A 18 -10.40 -3.86 10.38
C TYR A 18 -9.55 -3.03 11.35
N GLY A 19 -8.70 -2.15 10.85
CA GLY A 19 -7.80 -1.32 11.63
C GLY A 19 -8.01 0.17 11.41
N HIS A 20 -7.72 0.67 10.23
CA HIS A 20 -7.70 2.11 9.97
C HIS A 20 -9.10 2.74 10.07
N LEU A 21 -10.12 2.22 9.39
CA LEU A 21 -11.47 2.75 9.47
C LEU A 21 -12.02 2.76 10.91
N PRO A 22 -11.96 1.66 11.69
CA PRO A 22 -12.37 1.68 13.08
C PRO A 22 -11.58 2.68 13.93
N ALA A 23 -10.27 2.83 13.71
CA ALA A 23 -9.43 3.77 14.45
C ALA A 23 -9.78 5.23 14.15
N PHE A 24 -10.08 5.57 12.90
CA PHE A 24 -10.63 6.90 12.55
C PHE A 24 -11.93 7.17 13.28
N ASN A 25 -12.88 6.24 13.20
CA ASN A 25 -14.19 6.38 13.84
C ASN A 25 -14.10 6.49 15.38
N ALA A 26 -13.20 5.69 15.99
CA ALA A 26 -12.94 5.79 17.43
C ALA A 26 -12.34 7.15 17.79
N THR A 27 -11.43 7.68 16.98
CA THR A 27 -10.83 9.01 17.19
C THR A 27 -11.90 10.10 17.09
N PHE A 28 -12.73 10.10 16.05
CA PHE A 28 -13.81 11.10 15.92
C PHE A 28 -14.76 11.09 17.12
N ALA A 29 -15.15 9.91 17.59
CA ALA A 29 -15.97 9.78 18.77
C ALA A 29 -15.25 10.30 20.03
N ALA A 30 -13.97 10.00 20.20
CA ALA A 30 -13.18 10.45 21.38
C ALA A 30 -13.01 11.97 21.43
N VAL A 31 -12.91 12.63 20.28
CA VAL A 31 -12.81 14.11 20.21
C VAL A 31 -14.16 14.81 20.08
N GLY A 32 -15.27 14.06 20.21
CA GLY A 32 -16.63 14.62 20.25
C GLY A 32 -17.17 15.06 18.89
N LEU A 33 -16.60 14.59 17.76
CA LEU A 33 -17.10 14.91 16.44
C LEU A 33 -18.32 14.04 16.08
N PRO A 34 -19.38 14.60 15.49
CA PRO A 34 -20.55 13.86 15.02
C PRO A 34 -20.30 13.22 13.66
N VAL A 35 -19.15 12.51 13.53
CA VAL A 35 -18.68 11.88 12.28
C VAL A 35 -18.46 10.41 12.51
N ARG A 36 -18.95 9.60 11.59
CA ARG A 36 -18.66 8.19 11.47
C ARG A 36 -18.62 7.82 10.00
N TRP A 37 -17.45 7.47 9.51
CA TRP A 37 -17.30 7.00 8.13
C TRP A 37 -17.84 5.58 7.98
N SER A 38 -18.68 5.38 6.94
CA SER A 38 -19.06 4.04 6.48
C SER A 38 -17.94 3.44 5.62
N ASP A 39 -18.09 2.15 5.25
CA ASP A 39 -17.17 1.50 4.30
C ASP A 39 -17.13 2.26 2.95
N GLU A 40 -18.27 2.67 2.41
CA GLU A 40 -18.34 3.39 1.13
C GLU A 40 -17.76 4.81 1.22
N GLU A 41 -17.96 5.50 2.34
CA GLU A 41 -17.35 6.82 2.54
C GLU A 41 -15.84 6.68 2.69
N TYR A 42 -15.38 5.68 3.44
CA TYR A 42 -13.97 5.42 3.63
C TYR A 42 -13.28 5.03 2.33
N ALA A 43 -13.88 4.19 1.49
CA ALA A 43 -13.38 3.85 0.16
C ALA A 43 -13.10 5.10 -0.69
N ARG A 44 -14.02 6.08 -0.68
CA ARG A 44 -13.77 7.37 -1.38
C ARG A 44 -12.61 8.15 -0.79
N ARG A 45 -12.41 8.08 0.52
CA ARG A 45 -11.32 8.80 1.20
C ARG A 45 -9.96 8.12 1.04
N LEU A 46 -9.92 6.84 0.70
CA LEU A 46 -8.69 6.13 0.37
C LEU A 46 -7.97 6.71 -0.86
N LEU A 47 -8.69 7.40 -1.75
CA LEU A 47 -8.09 8.15 -2.85
C LEU A 47 -7.19 9.30 -2.37
N ILE A 48 -7.33 9.72 -1.10
CA ILE A 48 -6.48 10.74 -0.47
C ILE A 48 -5.36 10.01 0.27
N GLY A 49 -4.13 10.15 -0.20
CA GLY A 49 -2.96 9.56 0.44
C GLY A 49 -2.67 10.23 1.79
N GLY A 50 -2.48 9.40 2.84
CA GLY A 50 -2.13 9.87 4.18
C GLY A 50 -3.33 10.10 5.12
N GLY A 51 -3.14 9.67 6.39
CA GLY A 51 -4.21 9.72 7.39
C GLY A 51 -4.55 11.14 7.84
N LYS A 52 -3.56 12.04 7.90
CA LYS A 52 -3.79 13.46 8.24
C LYS A 52 -4.54 14.16 7.12
N GLU A 53 -4.20 13.89 5.89
CA GLU A 53 -4.80 14.45 4.68
C GLU A 53 -6.25 13.97 4.55
N ARG A 54 -6.53 12.71 4.85
CA ARG A 54 -7.91 12.18 4.93
C ARG A 54 -8.74 12.92 5.99
N MET A 55 -8.19 13.16 7.19
CA MET A 55 -8.87 13.96 8.23
C MET A 55 -9.03 15.41 7.78
N ALA A 56 -8.01 16.02 7.21
CA ALA A 56 -8.05 17.40 6.74
C ALA A 56 -9.12 17.63 5.66
N SER A 57 -9.42 16.61 4.83
CA SER A 57 -10.45 16.71 3.80
C SER A 57 -11.88 16.93 4.33
N MET A 58 -12.08 16.79 5.65
CA MET A 58 -13.38 17.10 6.31
C MET A 58 -13.49 18.57 6.72
N LEU A 59 -12.38 19.31 6.81
CA LEU A 59 -12.35 20.65 7.39
C LEU A 59 -12.83 21.71 6.40
N THR A 60 -14.09 21.55 5.93
CA THR A 60 -14.74 22.66 5.19
C THR A 60 -15.05 23.81 6.15
N PRO A 61 -15.19 25.06 5.66
CA PRO A 61 -15.58 26.20 6.52
C PRO A 61 -16.85 25.93 7.35
N GLU A 62 -17.84 25.28 6.74
CA GLU A 62 -19.12 24.93 7.38
C GLU A 62 -18.90 23.90 8.48
N PHE A 63 -18.09 22.86 8.22
CA PHE A 63 -17.79 21.81 9.21
C PHE A 63 -17.00 22.39 10.40
N VAL A 64 -16.01 23.23 10.13
CA VAL A 64 -15.21 23.92 11.15
C VAL A 64 -16.09 24.77 12.05
N ALA A 65 -16.97 25.58 11.47
CA ALA A 65 -17.88 26.44 12.22
C ALA A 65 -18.90 25.63 13.05
N ALA A 66 -19.52 24.60 12.45
CA ALA A 66 -20.54 23.77 13.11
C ALA A 66 -19.99 22.99 14.30
N ASN A 67 -18.70 22.64 14.28
CA ASN A 67 -18.06 21.84 15.34
C ASN A 67 -17.14 22.67 16.24
N HIS A 68 -17.15 24.00 16.13
CA HIS A 68 -16.34 24.93 16.92
C HIS A 68 -14.83 24.63 16.87
N LEU A 69 -14.33 24.20 15.70
CA LEU A 69 -12.93 23.86 15.48
C LEU A 69 -12.10 25.13 15.20
N PRO A 70 -10.76 25.07 15.34
CA PRO A 70 -9.88 26.17 14.97
C PRO A 70 -10.10 26.60 13.52
N ALA A 71 -10.27 27.93 13.29
CA ALA A 71 -10.45 28.48 11.96
C ALA A 71 -9.13 28.80 11.26
N ASP A 72 -8.07 28.97 12.02
CA ASP A 72 -6.75 29.29 11.51
C ASP A 72 -5.93 28.03 11.16
N HIS A 73 -5.02 28.20 10.21
CA HIS A 73 -4.20 27.08 9.70
C HIS A 73 -3.31 26.42 10.77
N GLU A 74 -2.76 27.22 11.69
CA GLU A 74 -1.88 26.68 12.72
C GLU A 74 -2.66 25.83 13.72
N GLY A 75 -3.80 26.31 14.21
CA GLY A 75 -4.71 25.56 15.07
C GLY A 75 -5.20 24.27 14.42
N GLN A 76 -5.59 24.32 13.13
CA GLN A 76 -5.99 23.13 12.38
C GLN A 76 -4.84 22.12 12.25
N ARG A 77 -3.63 22.58 11.96
CA ARG A 77 -2.45 21.72 11.83
C ARG A 77 -2.14 20.99 13.14
N GLN A 78 -2.17 21.70 14.27
CA GLN A 78 -1.94 21.11 15.60
C GLN A 78 -3.05 20.12 15.96
N MET A 79 -4.30 20.49 15.74
CA MET A 79 -5.46 19.62 15.98
C MET A 79 -5.38 18.33 15.14
N LEU A 80 -5.08 18.43 13.85
CA LEU A 80 -4.91 17.26 12.97
C LEU A 80 -3.74 16.37 13.42
N ALA A 81 -2.64 16.95 13.89
CA ALA A 81 -1.53 16.19 14.45
C ALA A 81 -1.94 15.42 15.71
N ASP A 82 -2.74 16.03 16.58
CA ASP A 82 -3.26 15.40 17.78
C ASP A 82 -4.24 14.28 17.46
N TRP A 83 -5.18 14.51 16.56
CA TRP A 83 -6.11 13.48 16.09
C TRP A 83 -5.38 12.30 15.45
N HIS A 84 -4.37 12.58 14.64
CA HIS A 84 -3.58 11.52 14.01
C HIS A 84 -2.80 10.70 15.04
N ARG A 85 -2.26 11.31 16.10
CA ARG A 85 -1.62 10.56 17.20
C ARG A 85 -2.62 9.65 17.91
N GLN A 86 -3.82 10.15 18.22
CA GLN A 86 -4.88 9.37 18.84
C GLN A 86 -5.32 8.20 17.94
N LYS A 87 -5.51 8.46 16.63
CA LYS A 87 -5.84 7.44 15.63
C LYS A 87 -4.74 6.35 15.58
N THR A 88 -3.47 6.75 15.58
CA THR A 88 -2.35 5.80 15.55
C THR A 88 -2.33 4.94 16.81
N ALA A 89 -2.54 5.52 17.98
CA ALA A 89 -2.63 4.77 19.22
C ALA A 89 -3.81 3.78 19.23
N ALA A 90 -4.99 4.21 18.76
CA ALA A 90 -6.15 3.33 18.65
C ALA A 90 -5.90 2.17 17.67
N TYR A 91 -5.30 2.47 16.50
CA TYR A 91 -4.90 1.48 15.51
C TYR A 91 -3.92 0.44 16.09
N THR A 92 -2.83 0.91 16.71
CA THR A 92 -1.82 0.02 17.30
C THR A 92 -2.43 -0.89 18.39
N ALA A 93 -3.35 -0.36 19.21
CA ALA A 93 -4.07 -1.15 20.19
C ALA A 93 -4.95 -2.24 19.54
N MET A 94 -5.59 -1.94 18.40
CA MET A 94 -6.37 -2.91 17.64
C MET A 94 -5.48 -4.02 17.05
N VAL A 95 -4.31 -3.67 16.49
CA VAL A 95 -3.32 -4.66 16.05
C VAL A 95 -2.91 -5.56 17.21
N ALA A 96 -2.49 -4.98 18.32
CA ALA A 96 -2.01 -5.72 19.50
C ALA A 96 -3.09 -6.63 20.13
N SER A 97 -4.38 -6.32 19.93
CA SER A 97 -5.48 -7.16 20.43
C SER A 97 -5.74 -8.42 19.59
N GLY A 98 -5.07 -8.58 18.44
CA GLY A 98 -5.32 -9.67 17.50
C GLY A 98 -6.61 -9.52 16.70
N ALA A 99 -7.19 -8.32 16.67
CA ALA A 99 -8.44 -8.05 15.94
C ALA A 99 -8.26 -8.04 14.41
N MET A 100 -7.01 -8.05 13.92
CA MET A 100 -6.70 -8.06 12.50
C MET A 100 -5.89 -9.32 12.15
N PRO A 101 -6.52 -10.41 11.73
CA PRO A 101 -5.80 -11.61 11.32
C PRO A 101 -4.92 -11.31 10.09
N GLY A 102 -3.77 -12.00 10.03
CA GLY A 102 -2.95 -12.00 8.83
C GLY A 102 -3.74 -12.50 7.63
N ARG A 103 -3.46 -11.99 6.44
CA ARG A 103 -4.15 -12.45 5.23
C ARG A 103 -3.72 -13.88 4.86
N PRO A 104 -4.64 -14.66 4.24
CA PRO A 104 -4.36 -16.04 3.86
C PRO A 104 -3.09 -16.16 3.01
N GLY A 105 -2.23 -17.10 3.36
CA GLY A 105 -0.98 -17.43 2.68
C GLY A 105 0.24 -16.60 3.10
N ILE A 106 0.09 -15.51 3.86
CA ILE A 106 1.23 -14.66 4.27
C ILE A 106 2.20 -15.45 5.16
N ALA A 107 1.75 -16.03 6.27
CA ALA A 107 2.63 -16.78 7.16
C ALA A 107 3.31 -17.94 6.42
N ARG A 108 2.56 -18.67 5.58
CA ARG A 108 3.09 -19.80 4.80
C ARG A 108 4.16 -19.39 3.81
N ILE A 109 3.93 -18.38 2.98
CA ILE A 109 4.90 -17.96 1.95
C ILE A 109 6.16 -17.38 2.59
N VAL A 110 6.04 -16.71 3.73
CA VAL A 110 7.16 -16.19 4.51
C VAL A 110 8.03 -17.35 5.03
N GLU A 111 7.42 -18.42 5.56
CA GLU A 111 8.14 -19.62 5.99
C GLU A 111 8.83 -20.32 4.81
N GLU A 112 8.15 -20.47 3.67
CA GLU A 112 8.73 -21.04 2.45
C GLU A 112 9.95 -20.22 1.98
N ALA A 113 9.83 -18.89 1.95
CA ALA A 113 10.89 -17.98 1.52
C ALA A 113 12.09 -18.00 2.48
N ALA A 114 11.85 -17.97 3.77
CA ALA A 114 12.91 -18.04 4.77
C ALA A 114 13.66 -19.39 4.71
N ALA A 115 12.93 -20.51 4.59
CA ALA A 115 13.53 -21.85 4.45
C ALA A 115 14.40 -21.99 3.18
N ALA A 116 14.05 -21.26 2.11
CA ALA A 116 14.82 -21.21 0.86
C ALA A 116 15.92 -20.15 0.85
N GLY A 117 16.10 -19.40 1.94
CA GLY A 117 17.13 -18.36 2.08
C GLY A 117 16.85 -17.08 1.29
N TRP A 118 15.57 -16.81 0.94
CA TRP A 118 15.21 -15.51 0.37
C TRP A 118 15.30 -14.42 1.43
N GLN A 119 15.67 -13.21 1.01
CA GLN A 119 15.60 -12.04 1.87
C GLN A 119 14.15 -11.57 1.98
N LEU A 120 13.76 -11.17 3.19
CA LEU A 120 12.41 -10.71 3.50
C LEU A 120 12.42 -9.22 3.84
N ALA A 121 11.48 -8.47 3.29
CA ALA A 121 11.34 -7.05 3.61
C ALA A 121 9.88 -6.58 3.60
N VAL A 122 9.64 -5.48 4.31
CA VAL A 122 8.42 -4.68 4.18
C VAL A 122 8.78 -3.30 3.64
N ALA A 123 8.00 -2.82 2.66
CA ALA A 123 8.11 -1.49 2.07
C ALA A 123 6.75 -0.79 2.14
N SER A 124 6.53 0.07 3.16
CA SER A 124 5.24 0.70 3.46
C SER A 124 5.35 2.19 3.71
N THR A 125 4.31 2.95 3.36
CA THR A 125 4.19 4.37 3.69
C THR A 125 3.58 4.63 5.07
N SER A 126 3.18 3.59 5.79
CA SER A 126 2.65 3.64 7.15
C SER A 126 3.76 3.84 8.18
N ALA A 127 3.41 4.36 9.36
CA ALA A 127 4.38 4.57 10.45
C ALA A 127 5.05 3.24 10.86
N GLU A 128 6.37 3.27 11.05
CA GLU A 128 7.18 2.08 11.35
C GLU A 128 6.63 1.25 12.51
N ALA A 129 6.25 1.90 13.61
CA ALA A 129 5.66 1.20 14.77
C ALA A 129 4.36 0.44 14.43
N SER A 130 3.57 0.97 13.48
CA SER A 130 2.35 0.29 13.00
C SER A 130 2.70 -0.91 12.13
N VAL A 131 3.69 -0.75 11.25
CA VAL A 131 4.17 -1.82 10.36
C VAL A 131 4.74 -2.98 11.17
N LEU A 132 5.58 -2.70 12.16
CA LEU A 132 6.15 -3.71 13.05
C LEU A 132 5.07 -4.49 13.80
N ALA A 133 4.07 -3.80 14.35
CA ALA A 133 2.97 -4.45 15.07
C ALA A 133 2.13 -5.37 14.15
N VAL A 134 1.84 -4.94 12.89
CA VAL A 134 1.12 -5.78 11.91
C VAL A 134 1.98 -6.97 11.51
N LEU A 135 3.27 -6.76 11.23
CA LEU A 135 4.18 -7.82 10.84
C LEU A 135 4.31 -8.88 11.91
N GLU A 136 4.58 -8.49 13.16
CA GLU A 136 4.66 -9.43 14.30
C GLU A 136 3.38 -10.23 14.49
N HIS A 137 2.22 -9.59 14.27
CA HIS A 137 0.94 -10.27 14.37
C HIS A 137 0.72 -11.26 13.21
N ALA A 138 1.12 -10.89 11.97
CA ALA A 138 0.90 -11.71 10.78
C ALA A 138 1.81 -12.95 10.71
N VAL A 139 3.07 -12.84 11.16
CA VAL A 139 4.09 -13.90 10.99
C VAL A 139 4.74 -14.37 12.30
N GLY A 140 4.39 -13.77 13.42
CA GLY A 140 5.00 -14.03 14.73
C GLY A 140 6.29 -13.23 14.96
N ALA A 141 6.61 -12.92 16.22
CA ALA A 141 7.73 -12.06 16.60
C ALA A 141 9.11 -12.61 16.17
N GLU A 142 9.31 -13.93 16.24
CA GLU A 142 10.55 -14.57 15.82
C GLU A 142 10.82 -14.35 14.33
N ARG A 143 9.81 -14.60 13.49
CA ARG A 143 9.93 -14.44 12.05
C ARG A 143 9.96 -12.97 11.63
N ALA A 144 9.24 -12.09 12.32
CA ALA A 144 9.27 -10.65 12.06
C ALA A 144 10.69 -10.05 12.22
N ALA A 145 11.51 -10.62 13.12
CA ALA A 145 12.88 -10.18 13.32
C ALA A 145 13.82 -10.45 12.12
N ASP A 146 13.44 -11.32 11.20
CA ASP A 146 14.20 -11.61 9.98
C ASP A 146 13.95 -10.59 8.85
N PHE A 147 12.98 -9.69 9.04
CA PHE A 147 12.59 -8.73 8.01
C PHE A 147 13.41 -7.43 8.07
N ALA A 148 13.83 -6.95 6.90
CA ALA A 148 14.21 -5.56 6.73
C ALA A 148 12.95 -4.69 6.60
N VAL A 149 12.79 -3.67 7.44
CA VAL A 149 11.61 -2.81 7.44
C VAL A 149 11.95 -1.43 6.90
N PHE A 150 11.28 -1.03 5.82
CA PHE A 150 11.34 0.28 5.20
C PHE A 150 9.94 0.91 5.34
N ALA A 151 9.78 1.82 6.30
CA ALA A 151 8.46 2.31 6.67
C ALA A 151 8.46 3.79 7.05
N GLY A 152 7.31 4.44 6.93
CA GLY A 152 7.12 5.84 7.30
C GLY A 152 7.74 6.82 6.32
N ASP A 153 8.49 7.79 6.85
CA ASP A 153 9.07 8.90 6.08
C ASP A 153 10.55 8.65 5.72
N VAL A 154 10.93 7.37 5.48
CA VAL A 154 12.30 6.99 5.09
C VAL A 154 12.66 7.43 3.67
N VAL A 155 11.67 7.78 2.86
CA VAL A 155 11.79 8.39 1.53
C VAL A 155 10.95 9.65 1.44
N SER A 156 11.36 10.59 0.58
CA SER A 156 10.66 11.88 0.43
C SER A 156 9.35 11.79 -0.36
N ALA A 157 9.26 10.85 -1.29
CA ALA A 157 8.09 10.63 -2.13
C ALA A 157 7.42 9.29 -1.75
N LYS A 158 6.09 9.33 -1.64
CA LYS A 158 5.27 8.15 -1.31
C LYS A 158 4.77 7.48 -2.59
N LYS A 159 4.40 6.18 -2.51
CA LYS A 159 3.74 5.46 -3.60
C LYS A 159 2.64 6.33 -4.21
N PRO A 160 2.54 6.45 -5.54
CA PRO A 160 3.10 5.58 -6.58
C PRO A 160 4.56 5.87 -6.98
N ASP A 161 5.29 6.75 -6.29
CA ASP A 161 6.71 6.96 -6.53
C ASP A 161 7.50 5.68 -6.15
N PRO A 162 8.50 5.25 -6.97
CA PRO A 162 9.22 4.00 -6.74
C PRO A 162 10.23 4.04 -5.60
N ALA A 163 10.51 5.21 -5.02
CA ALA A 163 11.63 5.44 -4.12
C ALA A 163 11.73 4.44 -2.96
N ILE A 164 10.61 3.99 -2.39
CA ILE A 164 10.64 3.06 -1.26
C ILE A 164 11.08 1.65 -1.69
N TYR A 165 10.67 1.21 -2.88
CA TYR A 165 11.11 -0.08 -3.44
C TYR A 165 12.56 -0.02 -3.93
N GLU A 166 12.98 1.09 -4.52
CA GLU A 166 14.38 1.33 -4.88
C GLU A 166 15.28 1.29 -3.65
N LEU A 167 14.88 1.98 -2.57
CA LEU A 167 15.57 1.93 -1.28
C LEU A 167 15.65 0.49 -0.75
N ALA A 168 14.56 -0.28 -0.83
CA ALA A 168 14.52 -1.65 -0.33
C ALA A 168 15.52 -2.54 -1.09
N VAL A 169 15.50 -2.58 -2.42
CA VAL A 169 16.41 -3.42 -3.21
C VAL A 169 17.86 -3.00 -3.04
N ASP A 170 18.15 -1.69 -2.97
CA ASP A 170 19.49 -1.16 -2.76
C ASP A 170 20.04 -1.57 -1.38
N ARG A 171 19.23 -1.50 -0.33
CA ARG A 171 19.62 -1.88 1.04
C ARG A 171 19.77 -3.39 1.21
N LEU A 172 18.93 -4.17 0.53
CA LEU A 172 19.06 -5.64 0.51
C LEU A 172 20.23 -6.10 -0.36
N GLY A 173 20.76 -5.26 -1.24
CA GLY A 173 21.82 -5.61 -2.17
C GLY A 173 21.39 -6.65 -3.21
N VAL A 174 20.10 -6.63 -3.60
CA VAL A 174 19.51 -7.61 -4.52
C VAL A 174 19.30 -6.97 -5.90
N PRO A 175 19.66 -7.65 -7.00
CA PRO A 175 19.30 -7.22 -8.33
C PRO A 175 17.76 -7.12 -8.48
N ARG A 176 17.26 -6.13 -9.23
CA ARG A 176 15.82 -5.87 -9.39
C ARG A 176 15.07 -7.06 -10.00
N ASP A 177 15.68 -7.78 -10.91
CA ASP A 177 15.20 -9.01 -11.53
C ASP A 177 15.22 -10.23 -10.60
N GLN A 178 15.72 -10.07 -9.38
CA GLN A 178 15.74 -11.07 -8.31
C GLN A 178 14.86 -10.67 -7.12
N ALA A 179 13.99 -9.68 -7.29
CA ALA A 179 13.06 -9.25 -6.25
C ALA A 179 11.62 -9.29 -6.74
N VAL A 180 10.72 -9.80 -5.90
CA VAL A 180 9.27 -9.78 -6.12
C VAL A 180 8.64 -8.85 -5.08
N ALA A 181 7.81 -7.91 -5.55
CA ALA A 181 6.94 -7.13 -4.69
C ALA A 181 5.58 -7.82 -4.55
N VAL A 182 4.98 -7.76 -3.36
CA VAL A 182 3.60 -8.15 -3.09
C VAL A 182 2.84 -6.91 -2.65
N GLU A 183 1.79 -6.56 -3.38
CA GLU A 183 1.02 -5.34 -3.22
C GLU A 183 -0.48 -5.63 -3.22
N ASP A 184 -1.29 -4.63 -2.87
CA ASP A 184 -2.75 -4.73 -2.95
C ASP A 184 -3.40 -3.64 -3.81
N SER A 185 -2.67 -2.55 -4.11
CA SER A 185 -3.19 -1.33 -4.70
C SER A 185 -2.52 -0.95 -6.02
N ALA A 186 -3.23 -0.22 -6.87
CA ALA A 186 -2.68 0.30 -8.13
C ALA A 186 -1.54 1.33 -7.89
N ASN A 187 -1.58 2.06 -6.78
CA ASN A 187 -0.48 2.96 -6.39
C ASN A 187 0.77 2.17 -6.04
N GLY A 188 0.63 1.10 -5.27
CA GLY A 188 1.72 0.23 -4.91
C GLY A 188 2.27 -0.53 -6.12
N LEU A 189 1.40 -1.08 -6.96
CA LEU A 189 1.81 -1.71 -8.22
C LEU A 189 2.65 -0.77 -9.08
N ARG A 190 2.20 0.49 -9.29
CA ARG A 190 2.97 1.48 -10.06
C ARG A 190 4.33 1.76 -9.44
N ALA A 191 4.41 1.85 -8.11
CA ALA A 191 5.68 2.04 -7.41
C ALA A 191 6.63 0.86 -7.62
N ALA A 192 6.15 -0.38 -7.49
CA ALA A 192 6.93 -1.59 -7.71
C ALA A 192 7.43 -1.69 -9.18
N LEU A 193 6.54 -1.46 -10.14
CA LEU A 193 6.90 -1.45 -11.57
C LEU A 193 7.87 -0.32 -11.91
N GLY A 194 7.70 0.87 -11.33
CA GLY A 194 8.61 2.01 -11.47
C GLY A 194 10.01 1.69 -10.96
N ALA A 195 10.13 0.89 -9.90
CA ALA A 195 11.40 0.38 -9.38
C ALA A 195 11.97 -0.79 -10.22
N GLY A 196 11.25 -1.27 -11.23
CA GLY A 196 11.66 -2.37 -12.10
C GLY A 196 11.47 -3.76 -11.48
N LEU A 197 10.54 -3.90 -10.52
CA LEU A 197 10.26 -5.18 -9.86
C LEU A 197 9.09 -5.91 -10.53
N ALA A 198 9.15 -7.24 -10.52
CA ALA A 198 7.96 -8.05 -10.74
C ALA A 198 7.01 -7.88 -9.54
N CYS A 199 5.71 -7.75 -9.81
CA CYS A 199 4.74 -7.49 -8.76
C CYS A 199 3.58 -8.49 -8.81
N VAL A 200 3.32 -9.14 -7.70
CA VAL A 200 2.11 -9.93 -7.42
C VAL A 200 1.13 -9.04 -6.65
N VAL A 201 -0.09 -8.94 -7.14
CA VAL A 201 -1.15 -8.17 -6.46
C VAL A 201 -2.10 -9.13 -5.75
N THR A 202 -2.32 -8.90 -4.47
CA THR A 202 -3.34 -9.56 -3.66
C THR A 202 -4.44 -8.55 -3.35
N VAL A 203 -5.56 -8.56 -4.09
CA VAL A 203 -6.61 -7.55 -3.94
C VAL A 203 -7.16 -7.53 -2.52
N SER A 204 -7.33 -6.34 -1.96
CA SER A 204 -7.93 -6.11 -0.64
C SER A 204 -9.41 -5.73 -0.75
N THR A 205 -10.07 -5.52 0.39
CA THR A 205 -11.49 -5.17 0.43
C THR A 205 -11.84 -3.91 -0.39
N TYR A 206 -10.90 -2.95 -0.46
CA TYR A 206 -11.15 -1.64 -1.11
C TYR A 206 -10.47 -1.49 -2.48
N THR A 207 -9.68 -2.47 -2.92
CA THR A 207 -8.87 -2.35 -4.14
C THR A 207 -9.32 -3.28 -5.26
N ALA A 208 -10.38 -4.07 -5.04
CA ALA A 208 -10.84 -5.08 -5.99
C ALA A 208 -11.18 -4.53 -7.39
N ASP A 209 -11.61 -3.28 -7.48
CA ASP A 209 -12.01 -2.62 -8.73
C ASP A 209 -10.92 -1.72 -9.32
N GLU A 210 -9.69 -1.73 -8.77
CA GLU A 210 -8.58 -0.93 -9.29
C GLU A 210 -7.96 -1.55 -10.55
N ASP A 211 -7.24 -0.73 -11.33
CA ASP A 211 -6.52 -1.19 -12.53
C ASP A 211 -5.15 -1.76 -12.15
N PHE A 212 -5.00 -3.06 -12.33
CA PHE A 212 -3.77 -3.80 -12.09
C PHE A 212 -3.02 -4.17 -13.38
N THR A 213 -3.20 -3.41 -14.43
CA THR A 213 -2.43 -3.59 -15.67
C THR A 213 -0.93 -3.49 -15.39
N GLY A 214 -0.18 -4.51 -15.81
CA GLY A 214 1.26 -4.64 -15.56
C GLY A 214 1.62 -5.53 -14.38
N ALA A 215 0.67 -5.93 -13.53
CA ALA A 215 0.93 -6.94 -12.51
C ALA A 215 1.31 -8.27 -13.15
N ALA A 216 2.24 -8.98 -12.53
CA ALA A 216 2.67 -10.31 -12.99
C ALA A 216 1.63 -11.40 -12.66
N LEU A 217 0.91 -11.20 -11.58
CA LEU A 217 -0.18 -12.06 -11.13
C LEU A 217 -1.12 -11.20 -10.27
N VAL A 218 -2.43 -11.37 -10.44
CA VAL A 218 -3.45 -10.78 -9.57
C VAL A 218 -4.27 -11.91 -8.95
N VAL A 219 -4.33 -11.96 -7.62
CA VAL A 219 -5.03 -12.99 -6.86
C VAL A 219 -5.89 -12.38 -5.75
N SER A 220 -6.87 -13.13 -5.27
CA SER A 220 -7.69 -12.75 -4.11
C SER A 220 -6.88 -12.67 -2.81
N SER A 221 -5.91 -13.58 -2.66
CA SER A 221 -4.94 -13.69 -1.56
C SER A 221 -3.81 -14.61 -1.99
N LEU A 222 -2.76 -14.79 -1.18
CA LEU A 222 -1.73 -15.81 -1.46
C LEU A 222 -2.23 -17.23 -1.16
N GLY A 223 -3.33 -17.38 -0.44
CA GLY A 223 -4.06 -18.61 -0.22
C GLY A 223 -3.39 -19.60 0.73
N ASP A 224 -4.23 -20.33 1.46
CA ASP A 224 -3.83 -21.46 2.30
C ASP A 224 -4.56 -22.72 1.84
N PRO A 225 -3.85 -23.76 1.38
CA PRO A 225 -4.45 -25.01 0.94
C PRO A 225 -5.29 -25.65 2.05
N GLY A 226 -6.53 -25.99 1.74
CA GLY A 226 -7.45 -26.60 2.72
C GLY A 226 -8.05 -25.62 3.74
N GLY A 227 -7.76 -24.32 3.62
CA GLY A 227 -8.35 -23.21 4.38
C GLY A 227 -9.00 -22.19 3.45
N ASP A 228 -8.40 -20.99 3.36
CA ASP A 228 -8.85 -19.91 2.49
C ASP A 228 -8.04 -19.92 1.17
N PRO A 229 -8.53 -20.56 0.09
CA PRO A 229 -7.77 -20.73 -1.13
C PRO A 229 -7.61 -19.42 -1.91
N ALA A 230 -6.50 -19.30 -2.64
CA ALA A 230 -6.32 -18.26 -3.62
C ALA A 230 -7.24 -18.45 -4.82
N SER A 231 -7.67 -17.34 -5.41
CA SER A 231 -8.28 -17.31 -6.75
C SER A 231 -7.48 -16.40 -7.66
N ALA A 232 -7.00 -16.92 -8.78
CA ALA A 232 -6.34 -16.10 -9.79
C ALA A 232 -7.37 -15.24 -10.52
N LEU A 233 -7.16 -13.92 -10.49
CA LEU A 233 -8.00 -12.92 -11.16
C LEU A 233 -7.39 -12.49 -12.50
N ALA A 234 -6.04 -12.43 -12.56
CA ALA A 234 -5.28 -12.28 -13.80
C ALA A 234 -3.92 -12.99 -13.67
N ASP A 235 -3.51 -13.70 -14.70
CA ASP A 235 -2.26 -14.48 -14.73
C ASP A 235 -1.55 -14.33 -16.08
N PRO A 236 -1.03 -13.13 -16.43
CA PRO A 236 -0.39 -12.89 -17.72
C PRO A 236 0.92 -13.66 -17.90
N PHE A 237 1.53 -14.15 -16.81
CA PHE A 237 2.73 -14.97 -16.84
C PHE A 237 2.44 -16.49 -16.84
N ASP A 238 1.16 -16.92 -16.91
CA ASP A 238 0.75 -18.33 -16.92
C ASP A 238 1.36 -19.16 -15.77
N LEU A 239 1.38 -18.58 -14.56
CA LEU A 239 1.96 -19.20 -13.36
C LEU A 239 1.10 -20.35 -12.83
N ARG A 240 -0.22 -20.23 -12.94
CA ARG A 240 -1.24 -21.24 -12.52
C ARG A 240 -1.06 -21.67 -11.06
N PRO A 241 -1.15 -20.73 -10.10
CA PRO A 241 -0.81 -21.00 -8.69
C PRO A 241 -1.74 -22.02 -8.00
N GLY A 242 -2.90 -22.37 -8.59
CA GLY A 242 -3.89 -23.24 -7.96
C GLY A 242 -4.53 -22.57 -6.73
N GLU A 243 -4.69 -23.33 -5.64
CA GLU A 243 -5.29 -22.85 -4.38
C GLU A 243 -4.35 -21.96 -3.54
N ALA A 244 -3.07 -21.89 -3.89
CA ALA A 244 -2.10 -21.08 -3.16
C ALA A 244 -0.93 -20.67 -4.06
N VAL A 245 -0.53 -19.40 -3.96
CA VAL A 245 0.74 -18.92 -4.53
C VAL A 245 1.88 -19.46 -3.68
N ARG A 246 2.75 -20.29 -4.27
CA ARG A 246 3.90 -20.91 -3.61
C ARG A 246 5.19 -20.19 -3.99
N LEU A 247 6.24 -20.44 -3.23
CA LEU A 247 7.57 -19.88 -3.53
C LEU A 247 8.09 -20.33 -4.91
N GLU A 248 7.75 -21.54 -5.34
CA GLU A 248 8.11 -22.02 -6.69
C GLU A 248 7.43 -21.23 -7.81
N ASP A 249 6.21 -20.71 -7.59
CA ASP A 249 5.54 -19.83 -8.54
C ASP A 249 6.26 -18.50 -8.67
N LEU A 250 6.72 -17.94 -7.53
CA LEU A 250 7.51 -16.71 -7.49
C LEU A 250 8.90 -16.92 -8.13
N SER A 251 9.52 -18.07 -7.92
CA SER A 251 10.78 -18.43 -8.60
C SER A 251 10.59 -18.49 -10.11
N ARG A 252 9.54 -19.17 -10.58
CA ARG A 252 9.19 -19.21 -12.02
C ARG A 252 8.85 -17.83 -12.57
N LEU A 253 8.25 -16.96 -11.75
CA LEU A 253 7.99 -15.58 -12.14
C LEU A 253 9.30 -14.84 -12.40
N LEU A 254 10.28 -14.91 -11.50
CA LEU A 254 11.59 -14.26 -11.67
C LEU A 254 12.30 -14.77 -12.94
N ASP A 255 12.28 -16.08 -13.18
CA ASP A 255 12.88 -16.66 -14.39
C ASP A 255 12.21 -16.11 -15.68
N ARG A 256 10.90 -15.99 -15.70
CA ARG A 256 10.13 -15.47 -16.85
C ARG A 256 10.27 -13.97 -17.01
N ALA A 257 10.27 -13.20 -15.92
CA ALA A 257 10.47 -11.76 -15.95
C ALA A 257 11.87 -11.38 -16.45
N SER A 258 12.91 -12.14 -16.07
CA SER A 258 14.27 -11.95 -16.57
C SER A 258 14.43 -12.27 -18.06
N ALA A 259 13.56 -13.14 -18.61
CA ALA A 259 13.57 -13.51 -20.03
C ALA A 259 12.71 -12.57 -20.90
N ALA A 260 11.80 -11.79 -20.31
CA ALA A 260 10.93 -10.86 -21.01
C ALA A 260 11.62 -9.50 -21.22
N PRO A 261 11.33 -8.77 -22.33
CA PRO A 261 11.79 -7.39 -22.46
C PRO A 261 11.18 -6.54 -21.33
N PRO A 262 11.90 -5.51 -20.79
CA PRO A 262 11.43 -4.73 -19.65
C PRO A 262 10.05 -4.14 -19.93
N ILE A 263 9.11 -4.37 -19.01
CA ILE A 263 7.76 -3.80 -19.06
C ILE A 263 7.92 -2.29 -18.88
N ARG A 264 7.81 -1.53 -20.00
CA ARG A 264 7.82 -0.07 -19.92
C ARG A 264 6.42 0.37 -19.45
N PRO A 265 6.33 1.19 -18.39
CA PRO A 265 5.05 1.82 -18.05
C PRO A 265 4.56 2.60 -19.27
N ALA A 266 3.27 2.50 -19.59
CA ALA A 266 2.65 3.28 -20.64
C ALA A 266 2.95 4.77 -20.37
N ALA A 267 3.60 5.44 -21.33
CA ALA A 267 3.88 6.87 -21.23
C ALA A 267 2.54 7.60 -21.08
N GLY A 268 2.33 8.23 -19.95
CA GLY A 268 1.17 9.08 -19.74
C GLY A 268 1.09 10.09 -20.89
N THR A 269 -0.02 10.11 -21.60
CA THR A 269 -0.32 11.12 -22.62
C THR A 269 -0.37 12.50 -21.95
N ALA A 270 0.76 13.19 -22.00
CA ALA A 270 0.81 14.62 -21.70
C ALA A 270 -0.01 15.31 -22.79
N THR A 271 -1.21 15.74 -22.46
CA THR A 271 -2.02 16.65 -23.29
C THR A 271 -1.33 18.01 -23.27
N SER A 272 -0.49 18.26 -24.28
CA SER A 272 0.04 19.59 -24.55
C SER A 272 -1.10 20.47 -25.08
N THR A 273 -1.62 21.34 -24.24
CA THR A 273 -2.48 22.44 -24.65
C THR A 273 -1.57 23.53 -25.22
N GLU A 274 -1.36 23.53 -26.52
CA GLU A 274 -0.78 24.64 -27.25
C GLU A 274 -1.80 25.78 -27.26
N THR A 275 -1.56 26.80 -26.44
CA THR A 275 -2.27 28.07 -26.52
C THR A 275 -1.57 28.93 -27.56
N SER A 276 -2.08 28.92 -28.80
CA SER A 276 -1.68 29.86 -29.83
C SER A 276 -2.19 31.26 -29.46
N THR A 277 -1.30 32.15 -29.06
CA THR A 277 -1.59 33.59 -28.94
C THR A 277 -1.23 34.21 -30.24
N GLU A 278 -2.23 34.48 -31.11
CA GLU A 278 -2.06 35.38 -32.27
C GLU A 278 -1.95 36.83 -31.77
N ILE A 279 -0.81 37.42 -32.00
CA ILE A 279 -0.60 38.85 -31.81
C ILE A 279 -0.95 39.50 -33.16
N SER A 280 -2.11 40.16 -33.23
CA SER A 280 -2.46 41.08 -34.31
C SER A 280 -1.71 42.39 -34.10
N THR A 281 -0.79 42.68 -34.98
CA THR A 281 -0.24 44.04 -35.13
C THR A 281 -1.13 44.81 -36.10
N GLU A 282 -1.87 45.78 -35.59
CA GLU A 282 -2.53 46.80 -36.42
C GLU A 282 -1.60 48.03 -36.49
N GLU A 283 -1.07 48.24 -37.70
CA GLU A 283 -0.47 49.50 -38.11
C GLU A 283 -1.56 50.54 -38.38
N THR A 284 -1.50 51.67 -37.73
CA THR A 284 -2.31 52.82 -38.09
C THR A 284 -1.41 54.01 -38.44
N ARG A 285 -1.71 54.51 -39.55
CA ARG A 285 -1.16 55.68 -40.24
C ARG A 285 -1.55 57.02 -39.54
#